data_59f9bc2eb512af2bef4e342b3a69072f
#
_entry.id   59f9bc2eb512af2bef4e342b3a69072f
#
_cell.length_a   1.000
_cell.length_b   1.000
_cell.length_c   1.000
_cell.angle_alpha   90.00
_cell.angle_beta   90.00
_cell.angle_gamma   90.00
#
_symmetry.space_group_name_H-M   'P 1'
#
loop_
_entity.id
_entity.type
_entity.pdbx_description
1 polymer ?
#
loop_
_entity_poly.entity_id
_entity_poly.type
_entity_poly.pdbx_seq_one_letter_code
_entity_poly.pdbx_strand_id
1 'polypeptide(L)'
;MKKIVTSLAVALAATSAFAGGLLTTTSQNAHYLRFFSQDADINLTSLYANPAGQAFLNKGWHISASAMTAMQSRDIQTTFPLYSFNAGNPNATHKFEGDAFAPVIPSFDVAYVQDKWSVSAHFGVVAGGGTCEFENGLGSLEAVASNMLMQGASGMGIPANMFSYKLDSYLKGKQNYFGFQIGGTYKVLDNLSAYAGIRGTYATCGYEGGLYNLQILNPMTQSYVPASADIVLDNSQTAFSVTPILGIHYRPTKQLELAAKYEFRTKVNLKNSTTPESAAAVALLPQYADGAKVRNDIPALLTMGAQYRPIENLKIAASWHYYFDKSATKYGNKQDLIDGNTMEFLAGVEWKFCKWVAASASWQNTIYDLSDAWMSDMDFTMTNHSLGLGVRIYPCKLLNIDLGYMHTFYQDREVTTAATQMKNLYSRTSDVVGIGLNFAF
;
A
#
# COMPACT_ATOMS: atom_id res chain seq x y z
N MET A 1 -6.27 31.65 7.91
CA MET A 1 -7.08 30.45 8.22
C MET A 1 -7.46 29.65 6.98
N LYS A 2 -8.25 30.13 6.00
CA LYS A 2 -8.67 29.29 4.84
C LYS A 2 -7.52 28.65 4.06
N LYS A 3 -6.37 29.30 3.83
CA LYS A 3 -5.24 28.73 3.07
C LYS A 3 -4.43 27.68 3.84
N ILE A 4 -4.33 27.74 5.17
CA ILE A 4 -3.61 26.77 6.00
C ILE A 4 -4.49 25.53 6.21
N VAL A 5 -5.79 25.73 6.42
CA VAL A 5 -6.78 24.64 6.51
C VAL A 5 -6.94 23.90 5.18
N THR A 6 -6.78 24.59 4.03
CA THR A 6 -6.85 23.95 2.70
C THR A 6 -5.66 23.01 2.45
N SER A 7 -4.49 23.27 3.08
CA SER A 7 -3.33 22.37 2.98
C SER A 7 -3.48 21.11 3.84
N LEU A 8 -4.33 21.13 4.88
CA LEU A 8 -4.67 19.95 5.69
C LEU A 8 -5.77 19.08 5.07
N ALA A 9 -6.54 19.63 4.15
CA ALA A 9 -7.62 18.91 3.47
C ALA A 9 -7.12 17.84 2.47
N VAL A 10 -5.81 17.60 2.39
CA VAL A 10 -5.24 16.53 1.58
C VAL A 10 -5.45 15.19 2.32
N ALA A 11 -6.27 14.36 1.71
CA ALA A 11 -6.75 13.09 2.22
C ALA A 11 -5.70 12.28 2.99
N LEU A 12 -6.08 11.83 4.17
CA LEU A 12 -5.50 10.69 4.87
C LEU A 12 -5.58 9.45 3.95
N ALA A 13 -4.60 9.24 3.13
CA ALA A 13 -4.46 8.03 2.34
C ALA A 13 -3.26 7.27 2.88
N ALA A 14 -3.50 6.26 3.73
CA ALA A 14 -2.43 5.34 4.07
C ALA A 14 -1.92 4.69 2.78
N THR A 15 -0.65 4.90 2.46
CA THR A 15 0.00 4.26 1.30
C THR A 15 0.14 2.76 1.52
N SER A 16 0.23 2.00 0.42
CA SER A 16 0.40 0.56 0.47
C SER A 16 1.58 0.16 1.36
N ALA A 17 1.38 -0.86 2.21
CA ALA A 17 2.42 -1.41 3.09
C ALA A 17 3.54 -2.11 2.31
N PHE A 18 3.33 -2.39 1.02
CA PHE A 18 4.22 -3.17 0.17
C PHE A 18 4.63 -2.35 -1.06
N ALA A 19 5.72 -2.74 -1.71
CA ALA A 19 6.00 -2.35 -3.07
C ALA A 19 4.77 -2.66 -3.96
N GLY A 20 4.55 -1.88 -4.99
CA GLY A 20 3.34 -1.93 -5.82
C GLY A 20 3.03 -0.54 -6.35
N GLY A 21 1.83 -0.34 -6.91
CA GLY A 21 1.32 0.99 -7.24
C GLY A 21 1.03 1.84 -6.00
N LEU A 22 0.58 3.06 -6.18
CA LEU A 22 0.25 3.96 -5.07
C LEU A 22 -0.83 3.40 -4.13
N LEU A 23 -1.71 2.56 -4.63
CA LEU A 23 -2.76 1.90 -3.86
C LEU A 23 -2.75 0.38 -4.04
N THR A 24 -2.41 -0.11 -5.24
CA THR A 24 -2.39 -1.53 -5.61
C THR A 24 -1.23 -2.24 -4.92
N THR A 25 -1.50 -3.37 -4.29
CA THR A 25 -0.45 -4.21 -3.70
C THR A 25 0.15 -5.18 -4.73
N THR A 26 1.37 -5.64 -4.49
CA THR A 26 1.97 -6.78 -5.19
C THR A 26 1.20 -8.07 -4.88
N SER A 27 1.54 -9.18 -5.52
CA SER A 27 0.95 -10.48 -5.21
C SER A 27 1.20 -10.88 -3.75
N GLN A 28 0.14 -11.18 -3.00
CA GLN A 28 0.20 -11.41 -1.56
C GLN A 28 0.28 -12.90 -1.25
N ASN A 29 1.36 -13.56 -1.67
CA ASN A 29 1.62 -14.97 -1.36
C ASN A 29 3.12 -15.26 -1.17
N ALA A 30 3.44 -16.36 -0.48
CA ALA A 30 4.83 -16.73 -0.17
C ALA A 30 5.67 -17.04 -1.41
N HIS A 31 5.06 -17.50 -2.51
CA HIS A 31 5.75 -17.69 -3.77
C HIS A 31 6.27 -16.36 -4.33
N TYR A 32 5.47 -15.27 -4.21
CA TYR A 32 5.92 -13.95 -4.64
C TYR A 32 7.16 -13.50 -3.85
N LEU A 33 7.17 -13.68 -2.52
CA LEU A 33 8.30 -13.24 -1.70
C LEU A 33 9.63 -13.84 -2.12
N ARG A 34 9.63 -15.03 -2.72
CA ARG A 34 10.83 -15.70 -3.19
C ARG A 34 11.07 -15.54 -4.70
N PHE A 35 10.03 -15.22 -5.51
CA PHE A 35 10.10 -15.11 -6.96
C PHE A 35 9.13 -14.05 -7.48
N PHE A 36 9.61 -12.81 -7.64
CA PHE A 36 8.75 -11.65 -7.93
C PHE A 36 8.13 -11.66 -9.31
N SER A 37 8.88 -12.06 -10.34
CA SER A 37 8.41 -12.06 -11.73
C SER A 37 7.53 -13.27 -12.03
N GLN A 38 6.24 -13.16 -11.67
CA GLN A 38 5.25 -14.24 -11.79
C GLN A 38 4.35 -14.14 -13.04
N ASP A 39 4.44 -13.06 -13.83
CA ASP A 39 3.48 -12.78 -14.90
C ASP A 39 3.49 -13.85 -15.99
N ALA A 40 4.66 -14.42 -16.30
CA ALA A 40 4.79 -15.54 -17.25
C ALA A 40 5.03 -16.89 -16.56
N ASP A 41 4.90 -17.00 -15.23
CA ASP A 41 5.09 -18.25 -14.51
C ASP A 41 3.81 -19.09 -14.54
N ILE A 42 3.90 -20.33 -15.07
CA ILE A 42 2.81 -21.30 -15.04
C ILE A 42 2.78 -21.99 -13.69
N ASN A 43 2.06 -21.37 -12.76
CA ASN A 43 1.88 -21.84 -11.40
C ASN A 43 0.52 -21.38 -10.88
N LEU A 44 -0.14 -22.14 -10.01
CA LEU A 44 -1.41 -21.73 -9.42
C LEU A 44 -1.27 -20.38 -8.67
N THR A 45 -0.21 -20.22 -7.89
CA THR A 45 0.06 -19.02 -7.09
C THR A 45 0.39 -17.77 -7.92
N SER A 46 0.58 -17.91 -9.25
CA SER A 46 0.70 -16.80 -10.19
C SER A 46 -0.65 -16.29 -10.70
N LEU A 47 -1.77 -16.80 -10.17
CA LEU A 47 -3.13 -16.47 -10.61
C LEU A 47 -3.44 -14.98 -10.45
N TYR A 48 -2.96 -14.34 -9.38
CA TYR A 48 -3.09 -12.89 -9.21
C TYR A 48 -2.23 -12.11 -10.23
N ALA A 49 -1.01 -12.59 -10.51
CA ALA A 49 -0.10 -11.93 -11.47
C ALA A 49 -0.62 -12.03 -12.89
N ASN A 50 -0.85 -13.26 -13.41
CA ASN A 50 -1.52 -13.49 -14.69
C ASN A 50 -2.26 -14.83 -14.73
N PRO A 51 -3.59 -14.84 -14.66
CA PRO A 51 -4.37 -16.08 -14.63
C PRO A 51 -4.39 -16.83 -15.98
N ALA A 52 -3.96 -16.22 -17.09
CA ALA A 52 -3.97 -16.88 -18.41
C ALA A 52 -3.06 -18.12 -18.48
N GLY A 53 -1.99 -18.19 -17.64
CA GLY A 53 -1.12 -19.35 -17.53
C GLY A 53 -1.81 -20.62 -16.98
N GLN A 54 -2.96 -20.49 -16.30
CA GLN A 54 -3.61 -21.59 -15.58
C GLN A 54 -4.08 -22.73 -16.52
N ALA A 55 -4.42 -22.44 -17.77
CA ALA A 55 -4.80 -23.46 -18.73
C ALA A 55 -3.65 -24.42 -19.11
N PHE A 56 -2.40 -24.07 -18.79
CA PHE A 56 -1.23 -24.91 -19.06
C PHE A 56 -0.80 -25.76 -17.85
N LEU A 57 -1.49 -25.65 -16.71
CA LEU A 57 -1.32 -26.56 -15.59
C LEU A 57 -1.79 -27.97 -15.95
N ASN A 58 -1.38 -28.95 -15.16
CA ASN A 58 -1.87 -30.32 -15.29
C ASN A 58 -3.40 -30.36 -15.06
N LYS A 59 -4.06 -31.32 -15.69
CA LYS A 59 -5.47 -31.58 -15.48
C LYS A 59 -5.77 -31.88 -14.02
N GLY A 60 -6.89 -31.38 -13.52
CA GLY A 60 -7.39 -31.66 -12.19
C GLY A 60 -7.56 -30.42 -11.34
N TRP A 61 -7.65 -30.63 -10.05
CA TRP A 61 -7.78 -29.57 -9.07
C TRP A 61 -6.41 -29.07 -8.59
N HIS A 62 -6.28 -27.76 -8.46
CA HIS A 62 -5.14 -27.08 -7.87
C HIS A 62 -5.63 -26.17 -6.77
N ILE A 63 -5.03 -26.25 -5.59
CA ILE A 63 -5.44 -25.46 -4.40
C ILE A 63 -4.18 -24.90 -3.75
N SER A 64 -4.18 -23.61 -3.42
CA SER A 64 -3.11 -22.98 -2.67
C SER A 64 -3.67 -22.18 -1.51
N ALA A 65 -2.98 -22.24 -0.38
CA ALA A 65 -3.18 -21.36 0.77
C ALA A 65 -1.84 -20.77 1.20
N SER A 66 -1.79 -19.48 1.40
CA SER A 66 -0.59 -18.77 1.84
C SER A 66 -0.90 -17.78 2.94
N ALA A 67 0.06 -17.60 3.84
CA ALA A 67 0.05 -16.59 4.88
C ALA A 67 1.38 -15.85 4.89
N MET A 68 1.32 -14.52 5.01
CA MET A 68 2.50 -13.67 5.15
C MET A 68 2.36 -12.83 6.42
N THR A 69 3.49 -12.45 7.00
CA THR A 69 3.61 -11.48 8.07
C THR A 69 4.44 -10.31 7.57
N ALA A 70 3.96 -9.08 7.75
CA ALA A 70 4.65 -7.89 7.34
C ALA A 70 4.93 -6.95 8.51
N MET A 71 6.14 -6.42 8.54
CA MET A 71 6.62 -5.40 9.49
C MET A 71 7.13 -4.21 8.70
N GLN A 72 6.72 -3.01 9.08
CA GLN A 72 7.12 -1.80 8.40
C GLN A 72 7.27 -0.65 9.37
N SER A 73 8.34 0.15 9.25
CA SER A 73 8.45 1.45 9.90
C SER A 73 8.25 2.58 8.88
N ARG A 74 7.72 3.70 9.36
CA ARG A 74 7.49 4.94 8.61
C ARG A 74 7.91 6.11 9.46
N ASP A 75 9.13 6.59 9.27
CA ASP A 75 9.71 7.65 10.07
C ASP A 75 9.61 8.98 9.33
N ILE A 76 9.17 10.00 10.05
CA ILE A 76 9.07 11.37 9.53
C ILE A 76 9.80 12.30 10.48
N GLN A 77 10.81 13.02 9.99
CA GLN A 77 11.39 14.12 10.72
C GLN A 77 10.84 15.43 10.16
N THR A 78 10.07 16.14 10.97
CA THR A 78 9.44 17.40 10.59
C THR A 78 10.13 18.57 11.28
N THR A 79 10.60 19.53 10.49
CA THR A 79 11.15 20.81 11.01
C THR A 79 10.13 21.91 10.75
N PHE A 80 9.72 22.58 11.83
CA PHE A 80 8.80 23.69 11.79
C PHE A 80 9.11 24.71 12.91
N PRO A 81 9.18 26.04 12.62
CA PRO A 81 9.65 27.02 13.60
C PRO A 81 8.84 27.04 14.91
N LEU A 82 7.51 26.81 14.85
CA LEU A 82 6.68 26.87 16.05
C LEU A 82 6.87 25.69 17.01
N TYR A 83 7.53 24.61 16.60
CA TYR A 83 7.83 23.48 17.49
C TYR A 83 8.79 23.88 18.61
N SER A 84 9.66 24.87 18.38
CA SER A 84 10.55 25.40 19.43
C SER A 84 9.80 25.97 20.63
N PHE A 85 8.50 26.24 20.52
CA PHE A 85 7.64 26.70 21.62
C PHE A 85 6.89 25.55 22.33
N ASN A 86 7.06 24.31 21.90
CA ASN A 86 6.51 23.15 22.61
C ASN A 86 7.31 22.88 23.88
N ALA A 87 6.69 23.06 25.04
CA ALA A 87 7.37 22.88 26.32
C ALA A 87 7.79 21.41 26.59
N GLY A 88 7.13 20.46 25.99
CA GLY A 88 7.49 19.04 26.10
C GLY A 88 8.72 18.66 25.27
N ASN A 89 8.92 19.35 24.12
CA ASN A 89 10.07 19.15 23.22
C ASN A 89 10.41 20.48 22.52
N PRO A 90 11.27 21.32 23.10
CA PRO A 90 11.53 22.68 22.61
C PRO A 90 12.52 22.72 21.43
N ASN A 91 12.51 21.72 20.56
CA ASN A 91 13.29 21.68 19.34
C ASN A 91 12.43 22.10 18.14
N ALA A 92 13.05 22.71 17.13
CA ALA A 92 12.36 23.03 15.88
C ALA A 92 12.13 21.79 15.00
N THR A 93 12.78 20.68 15.30
CA THR A 93 12.65 19.40 14.57
C THR A 93 12.13 18.32 15.49
N HIS A 94 10.98 17.76 15.14
CA HIS A 94 10.38 16.62 15.84
C HIS A 94 10.40 15.37 14.97
N LYS A 95 10.49 14.20 15.59
CA LYS A 95 10.42 12.89 14.95
C LYS A 95 9.07 12.24 15.26
N PHE A 96 8.42 11.75 14.22
CA PHE A 96 7.16 11.01 14.28
C PHE A 96 7.41 9.61 13.73
N GLU A 97 7.28 8.61 14.58
CA GLU A 97 7.52 7.21 14.25
C GLU A 97 6.19 6.50 14.04
N GLY A 98 6.03 5.88 12.89
CA GLY A 98 4.84 5.12 12.52
C GLY A 98 5.19 3.65 12.31
N ASP A 99 4.54 2.78 13.06
CA ASP A 99 4.70 1.34 12.95
C ASP A 99 3.48 0.71 12.28
N ALA A 100 3.74 -0.19 11.34
CA ALA A 100 2.72 -1.00 10.72
C ALA A 100 3.07 -2.48 10.85
N PHE A 101 2.22 -3.23 11.52
CA PHE A 101 2.36 -4.67 11.71
C PHE A 101 1.11 -5.40 11.22
N ALA A 102 1.30 -6.31 10.26
CA ALA A 102 0.26 -7.21 9.79
C ALA A 102 0.66 -8.66 10.12
N PRO A 103 0.12 -9.24 11.21
CA PRO A 103 0.54 -10.56 11.68
C PRO A 103 0.18 -11.68 10.70
N VAL A 104 -0.92 -11.54 9.97
CA VAL A 104 -1.35 -12.51 8.96
C VAL A 104 -2.01 -11.80 7.78
N ILE A 105 -1.42 -11.99 6.61
CA ILE A 105 -1.99 -11.57 5.32
C ILE A 105 -2.29 -12.86 4.55
N PRO A 106 -3.57 -13.28 4.48
CA PRO A 106 -3.93 -14.53 3.84
C PRO A 106 -4.11 -14.38 2.34
N SER A 107 -3.80 -15.43 1.59
CA SER A 107 -4.27 -15.59 0.21
C SER A 107 -4.65 -17.04 -0.08
N PHE A 108 -5.64 -17.20 -0.97
CA PHE A 108 -6.14 -18.48 -1.42
C PHE A 108 -6.31 -18.48 -2.93
N ASP A 109 -5.83 -19.55 -3.56
CA ASP A 109 -5.99 -19.78 -4.99
C ASP A 109 -6.60 -21.15 -5.22
N VAL A 110 -7.52 -21.24 -6.18
CA VAL A 110 -8.07 -22.50 -6.62
C VAL A 110 -8.25 -22.47 -8.13
N ALA A 111 -7.92 -23.58 -8.79
CA ALA A 111 -8.20 -23.75 -10.20
C ALA A 111 -8.66 -25.19 -10.47
N TYR A 112 -9.61 -25.33 -11.41
CA TYR A 112 -9.97 -26.59 -12.01
C TYR A 112 -9.58 -26.54 -13.50
N VAL A 113 -8.70 -27.45 -13.88
CA VAL A 113 -8.05 -27.44 -15.19
C VAL A 113 -8.49 -28.63 -16.02
N GLN A 114 -8.86 -28.37 -17.28
CA GLN A 114 -9.18 -29.33 -18.29
C GLN A 114 -8.26 -29.16 -19.52
N ASP A 115 -8.45 -29.97 -20.58
CA ASP A 115 -7.54 -29.98 -21.72
C ASP A 115 -7.43 -28.64 -22.44
N LYS A 116 -8.55 -27.92 -22.60
CA LYS A 116 -8.60 -26.63 -23.31
C LYS A 116 -9.01 -25.44 -22.48
N TRP A 117 -9.45 -25.66 -21.25
CA TRP A 117 -9.96 -24.58 -20.40
C TRP A 117 -9.64 -24.80 -18.94
N SER A 118 -9.65 -23.72 -18.20
CA SER A 118 -9.65 -23.75 -16.74
C SER A 118 -10.59 -22.68 -16.20
N VAL A 119 -11.13 -22.95 -15.00
CA VAL A 119 -11.81 -21.95 -14.18
C VAL A 119 -10.99 -21.77 -12.92
N SER A 120 -10.81 -20.53 -12.51
CA SER A 120 -9.98 -20.22 -11.34
C SER A 120 -10.59 -19.12 -10.48
N ALA A 121 -10.28 -19.16 -9.20
CA ALA A 121 -10.62 -18.12 -8.24
C ALA A 121 -9.43 -17.80 -7.34
N HIS A 122 -9.31 -16.52 -6.97
CA HIS A 122 -8.31 -15.98 -6.05
C HIS A 122 -8.97 -15.13 -4.98
N PHE A 123 -8.48 -15.23 -3.75
CA PHE A 123 -8.81 -14.32 -2.65
C PHE A 123 -7.51 -13.81 -2.03
N GLY A 124 -7.43 -12.51 -1.76
CA GLY A 124 -6.29 -11.87 -1.10
C GLY A 124 -6.48 -10.38 -0.88
N VAL A 125 -5.46 -9.74 -0.34
CA VAL A 125 -5.39 -8.28 -0.22
C VAL A 125 -4.86 -7.72 -1.55
N VAL A 126 -5.63 -6.86 -2.20
CA VAL A 126 -5.34 -6.38 -3.57
C VAL A 126 -4.94 -4.90 -3.60
N ALA A 127 -5.20 -4.17 -2.52
CA ALA A 127 -4.83 -2.77 -2.37
C ALA A 127 -4.80 -2.37 -0.88
N GLY A 128 -4.20 -1.21 -0.60
CA GLY A 128 -4.12 -0.63 0.74
C GLY A 128 -2.84 -0.97 1.50
N GLY A 129 -2.63 -0.30 2.63
CA GLY A 129 -1.39 -0.32 3.40
C GLY A 129 -1.47 -1.06 4.75
N GLY A 130 -2.58 -1.74 5.04
CA GLY A 130 -2.79 -2.33 6.36
C GLY A 130 -3.15 -1.27 7.41
N THR A 131 -2.66 -1.46 8.63
CA THR A 131 -2.82 -0.51 9.75
C THR A 131 -1.46 0.08 10.09
N CYS A 132 -1.41 1.40 10.25
CA CYS A 132 -0.24 2.13 10.70
C CYS A 132 -0.63 3.03 11.87
N GLU A 133 0.20 3.08 12.89
CA GLU A 133 -0.05 3.80 14.12
C GLU A 133 1.13 4.74 14.42
N PHE A 134 0.82 6.00 14.68
CA PHE A 134 1.73 7.05 15.09
C PHE A 134 1.36 7.47 16.51
N GLU A 135 2.08 6.95 17.51
CA GLU A 135 1.77 7.19 18.93
C GLU A 135 1.89 8.66 19.32
N ASN A 136 2.75 9.41 18.65
CA ASN A 136 2.96 10.84 18.89
C ASN A 136 2.31 11.72 17.81
N GLY A 137 1.35 11.17 17.04
CA GLY A 137 0.66 11.86 15.95
C GLY A 137 1.57 12.16 14.76
N LEU A 138 1.31 13.27 14.08
CA LEU A 138 2.02 13.68 12.87
C LEU A 138 2.45 15.15 12.93
N GLY A 139 3.50 15.50 12.21
CA GLY A 139 4.00 16.87 12.11
C GLY A 139 2.95 17.86 11.63
N SER A 140 2.13 17.50 10.63
CA SER A 140 1.04 18.35 10.16
C SER A 140 0.00 18.65 11.24
N LEU A 141 -0.32 17.70 12.11
CA LEU A 141 -1.26 17.89 13.22
C LEU A 141 -0.69 18.87 14.26
N GLU A 142 0.56 18.67 14.66
CA GLU A 142 1.22 19.58 15.59
C GLU A 142 1.41 20.99 15.00
N ALA A 143 1.76 21.08 13.70
CA ALA A 143 1.91 22.38 13.03
C ALA A 143 0.60 23.17 12.98
N VAL A 144 -0.54 22.50 12.76
CA VAL A 144 -1.85 23.14 12.82
C VAL A 144 -2.20 23.58 14.24
N ALA A 145 -2.02 22.69 15.19
CA ALA A 145 -2.30 22.98 16.60
C ALA A 145 -1.46 24.18 17.08
N SER A 146 -0.14 24.17 16.84
CA SER A 146 0.74 25.26 17.25
C SER A 146 0.36 26.60 16.62
N ASN A 147 -0.04 26.62 15.34
CA ASN A 147 -0.56 27.84 14.70
C ASN A 147 -1.88 28.32 15.33
N MET A 148 -2.82 27.42 15.63
CA MET A 148 -4.08 27.75 16.27
C MET A 148 -3.83 28.32 17.69
N LEU A 149 -2.96 27.68 18.48
CA LEU A 149 -2.61 28.10 19.83
C LEU A 149 -1.90 29.45 19.84
N MET A 150 -0.97 29.68 18.88
CA MET A 150 -0.30 30.99 18.75
C MET A 150 -1.28 32.11 18.39
N GLN A 151 -2.21 31.88 17.48
CA GLN A 151 -3.26 32.85 17.14
C GLN A 151 -4.17 33.14 18.34
N GLY A 152 -4.57 32.11 19.10
CA GLY A 152 -5.34 32.25 20.32
C GLY A 152 -4.60 33.06 21.39
N ALA A 153 -3.32 32.77 21.62
CA ALA A 153 -2.45 33.50 22.56
C ALA A 153 -2.31 34.98 22.15
N SER A 154 -2.09 35.25 20.86
CA SER A 154 -2.03 36.62 20.33
C SER A 154 -3.35 37.37 20.54
N GLY A 155 -4.50 36.72 20.34
CA GLY A 155 -5.82 37.27 20.63
C GLY A 155 -6.06 37.60 22.11
N MET A 156 -5.35 36.94 23.03
CA MET A 156 -5.34 37.21 24.48
C MET A 156 -4.27 38.26 24.89
N GLY A 157 -3.54 38.81 23.91
CA GLY A 157 -2.49 39.80 24.17
C GLY A 157 -1.18 39.20 24.70
N ILE A 158 -0.96 37.88 24.58
CA ILE A 158 0.29 37.24 24.98
C ILE A 158 1.35 37.54 23.90
N PRO A 159 2.48 38.15 24.24
CA PRO A 159 3.56 38.43 23.31
C PRO A 159 4.19 37.15 22.78
N ALA A 160 4.61 37.16 21.47
CA ALA A 160 5.18 35.99 20.83
C ALA A 160 6.39 35.37 21.52
N ASN A 161 7.22 36.22 22.21
CA ASN A 161 8.37 35.76 22.95
C ASN A 161 8.01 35.12 24.32
N MET A 162 6.74 35.20 24.74
CA MET A 162 6.19 34.53 25.94
C MET A 162 5.27 33.36 25.54
N PHE A 163 5.09 33.12 24.27
CA PHE A 163 4.28 31.99 23.78
C PHE A 163 4.99 30.68 24.10
N SER A 164 4.27 29.76 24.72
CA SER A 164 4.66 28.36 24.87
C SER A 164 3.41 27.51 24.97
N TYR A 165 3.48 26.28 24.47
CA TYR A 165 2.33 25.38 24.44
C TYR A 165 2.71 23.96 24.87
N LYS A 166 1.69 23.18 25.18
CA LYS A 166 1.73 21.72 25.32
C LYS A 166 0.58 21.12 24.55
N LEU A 167 0.80 19.96 23.98
CA LEU A 167 -0.23 19.13 23.38
C LEU A 167 0.21 17.67 23.35
N ASP A 168 -0.75 16.79 23.27
CA ASP A 168 -0.56 15.39 22.90
C ASP A 168 -1.25 15.16 21.56
N SER A 169 -0.71 14.25 20.76
CA SER A 169 -1.32 13.86 19.50
C SER A 169 -1.15 12.37 19.25
N TYR A 170 -2.09 11.81 18.53
CA TYR A 170 -2.14 10.40 18.17
C TYR A 170 -2.81 10.25 16.82
N LEU A 171 -2.34 9.30 16.00
CA LEU A 171 -3.04 8.96 14.77
C LEU A 171 -2.85 7.49 14.42
N LYS A 172 -3.96 6.83 14.13
CA LYS A 172 -4.02 5.47 13.58
C LYS A 172 -4.80 5.48 12.28
N GLY A 173 -4.19 4.96 11.25
CA GLY A 173 -4.82 4.78 9.94
C GLY A 173 -4.92 3.31 9.56
N LYS A 174 -6.05 2.90 9.00
CA LYS A 174 -6.27 1.55 8.49
C LYS A 174 -6.76 1.62 7.05
N GLN A 175 -6.18 0.79 6.18
CA GLN A 175 -6.59 0.71 4.77
C GLN A 175 -6.41 -0.71 4.24
N ASN A 176 -7.51 -1.46 4.08
CA ASN A 176 -7.50 -2.82 3.56
C ASN A 176 -8.53 -2.97 2.43
N TYR A 177 -8.10 -3.54 1.33
CA TYR A 177 -8.93 -3.86 0.17
C TYR A 177 -8.81 -5.36 -0.10
N PHE A 178 -9.86 -6.08 0.24
CA PHE A 178 -9.93 -7.53 0.00
C PHE A 178 -10.51 -7.78 -1.39
N GLY A 179 -9.81 -8.58 -2.20
CA GLY A 179 -10.22 -8.95 -3.54
C GLY A 179 -10.66 -10.40 -3.61
N PHE A 180 -11.79 -10.64 -4.25
CA PHE A 180 -12.22 -11.96 -4.69
C PHE A 180 -12.33 -11.96 -6.21
N GLN A 181 -11.44 -12.69 -6.87
CA GLN A 181 -11.36 -12.80 -8.33
C GLN A 181 -11.88 -14.16 -8.79
N ILE A 182 -12.65 -14.16 -9.87
CA ILE A 182 -13.08 -15.38 -10.55
C ILE A 182 -13.00 -15.16 -12.06
N GLY A 183 -12.64 -16.20 -12.80
CA GLY A 183 -12.60 -16.13 -14.26
C GLY A 183 -12.26 -17.45 -14.91
N GLY A 184 -12.28 -17.42 -16.24
CA GLY A 184 -11.99 -18.55 -17.08
C GLY A 184 -10.81 -18.30 -18.02
N THR A 185 -10.02 -19.33 -18.24
CA THR A 185 -8.94 -19.35 -19.23
C THR A 185 -9.27 -20.36 -20.31
N TYR A 186 -8.98 -20.02 -21.56
CA TYR A 186 -9.17 -20.91 -22.69
C TYR A 186 -7.91 -20.99 -23.55
N LYS A 187 -7.47 -22.20 -23.91
CA LYS A 187 -6.42 -22.42 -24.91
C LYS A 187 -6.98 -22.15 -26.30
N VAL A 188 -6.67 -20.98 -26.83
CA VAL A 188 -7.05 -20.58 -28.20
C VAL A 188 -6.25 -21.40 -29.23
N LEU A 189 -4.95 -21.62 -28.91
CA LEU A 189 -4.04 -22.52 -29.62
C LEU A 189 -3.34 -23.41 -28.58
N ASP A 190 -2.65 -24.46 -29.00
CA ASP A 190 -1.91 -25.35 -28.10
C ASP A 190 -0.84 -24.61 -27.29
N ASN A 191 -0.36 -23.48 -27.81
CA ASN A 191 0.67 -22.64 -27.22
C ASN A 191 0.18 -21.23 -26.83
N LEU A 192 -1.11 -20.92 -26.98
CA LEU A 192 -1.69 -19.62 -26.65
C LEU A 192 -2.97 -19.77 -25.83
N SER A 193 -3.05 -19.12 -24.70
CA SER A 193 -4.27 -19.03 -23.90
C SER A 193 -4.69 -17.59 -23.66
N ALA A 194 -5.99 -17.39 -23.45
CA ALA A 194 -6.59 -16.11 -23.09
C ALA A 194 -7.46 -16.29 -21.84
N TYR A 195 -7.44 -15.29 -20.97
CA TYR A 195 -8.23 -15.22 -19.74
C TYR A 195 -9.19 -14.03 -19.79
N ALA A 196 -10.38 -14.25 -19.24
CA ALA A 196 -11.33 -13.20 -18.91
C ALA A 196 -11.94 -13.47 -17.54
N GLY A 197 -12.00 -12.45 -16.70
CA GLY A 197 -12.56 -12.57 -15.36
C GLY A 197 -12.89 -11.21 -14.74
N ILE A 198 -13.40 -11.28 -13.53
CA ILE A 198 -13.76 -10.12 -12.72
C ILE A 198 -13.20 -10.28 -11.31
N ARG A 199 -12.91 -9.15 -10.68
CA ARG A 199 -12.55 -9.07 -9.26
C ARG A 199 -13.54 -8.18 -8.52
N GLY A 200 -14.27 -8.75 -7.55
CA GLY A 200 -14.99 -7.98 -6.52
C GLY A 200 -14.00 -7.49 -5.49
N THR A 201 -14.03 -6.21 -5.15
CA THR A 201 -13.14 -5.60 -4.15
C THR A 201 -13.98 -4.98 -3.04
N TYR A 202 -13.77 -5.44 -1.80
CA TYR A 202 -14.34 -4.85 -0.59
C TYR A 202 -13.27 -4.04 0.15
N ALA A 203 -13.48 -2.73 0.25
CA ALA A 203 -12.62 -1.81 0.95
C ALA A 203 -13.13 -1.56 2.37
N THR A 204 -12.23 -1.62 3.36
CA THR A 204 -12.47 -1.17 4.72
C THR A 204 -11.30 -0.31 5.17
N CYS A 205 -11.57 0.97 5.41
CA CYS A 205 -10.61 1.96 5.84
C CYS A 205 -11.09 2.60 7.15
N GLY A 206 -10.23 3.29 7.86
CA GLY A 206 -10.60 4.00 9.06
C GLY A 206 -9.46 4.89 9.55
N TYR A 207 -9.84 5.91 10.31
CA TYR A 207 -8.93 6.86 10.93
C TYR A 207 -9.40 7.15 12.34
N GLU A 208 -8.50 6.99 13.28
CA GLU A 208 -8.72 7.25 14.70
C GLU A 208 -7.56 8.08 15.23
N GLY A 209 -7.85 9.18 15.92
CA GLY A 209 -6.81 10.01 16.51
C GLY A 209 -7.25 11.44 16.73
N GLY A 210 -6.30 12.30 17.04
CA GLY A 210 -6.61 13.70 17.30
C GLY A 210 -5.49 14.47 17.97
N LEU A 211 -5.89 15.63 18.47
CA LEU A 211 -5.12 16.56 19.26
C LEU A 211 -5.77 16.64 20.63
N TYR A 212 -4.98 16.41 21.66
CA TYR A 212 -5.43 16.31 23.05
C TYR A 212 -4.63 17.25 23.95
N ASN A 213 -5.21 17.59 25.10
CA ASN A 213 -4.52 18.38 26.13
C ASN A 213 -3.91 19.68 25.59
N LEU A 214 -4.61 20.37 24.69
CA LEU A 214 -4.12 21.63 24.11
C LEU A 214 -4.06 22.73 25.17
N GLN A 215 -2.85 23.15 25.53
CA GLN A 215 -2.58 24.13 26.60
C GLN A 215 -1.65 25.23 26.13
N ILE A 216 -1.80 26.42 26.69
CA ILE A 216 -0.87 27.54 26.54
C ILE A 216 -0.36 28.02 27.88
N LEU A 217 0.86 28.56 27.89
CA LEU A 217 1.42 29.19 29.07
C LEU A 217 0.70 30.51 29.39
N ASN A 218 0.15 30.63 30.57
CA ASN A 218 -0.32 31.91 31.09
C ASN A 218 0.87 32.68 31.70
N PRO A 219 1.31 33.80 31.11
CA PRO A 219 2.50 34.50 31.58
C PRO A 219 2.35 35.10 33.00
N MET A 220 1.12 35.37 33.43
CA MET A 220 0.87 35.95 34.79
C MET A 220 0.99 34.90 35.88
N THR A 221 0.46 33.70 35.66
CA THR A 221 0.44 32.63 36.66
C THR A 221 1.61 31.65 36.48
N GLN A 222 2.37 31.76 35.41
CA GLN A 222 3.45 30.84 35.01
C GLN A 222 2.98 29.37 34.98
N SER A 223 1.71 29.14 34.64
CA SER A 223 1.10 27.81 34.55
C SER A 223 0.47 27.57 33.17
N TYR A 224 0.45 26.30 32.75
CA TYR A 224 -0.25 25.92 31.53
C TYR A 224 -1.75 25.79 31.80
N VAL A 225 -2.55 26.44 30.96
CA VAL A 225 -4.01 26.45 31.08
C VAL A 225 -4.62 25.86 29.80
N PRO A 226 -5.75 25.16 29.86
CA PRO A 226 -6.44 24.67 28.66
C PRO A 226 -6.76 25.82 27.68
N ALA A 227 -6.41 25.63 26.42
CA ALA A 227 -6.61 26.62 25.35
C ALA A 227 -7.80 26.26 24.46
N SER A 228 -8.12 24.98 24.32
CA SER A 228 -9.29 24.46 23.61
C SER A 228 -9.68 23.08 24.14
N ALA A 229 -10.87 22.62 23.74
CA ALA A 229 -11.23 21.21 23.87
C ALA A 229 -10.42 20.35 22.90
N ASP A 230 -10.37 19.04 23.16
CA ASP A 230 -9.75 18.07 22.28
C ASP A 230 -10.40 18.06 20.91
N ILE A 231 -9.61 17.80 19.87
CA ILE A 231 -10.07 17.67 18.47
C ILE A 231 -9.86 16.23 18.04
N VAL A 232 -10.91 15.44 18.02
CA VAL A 232 -10.85 13.98 17.78
C VAL A 232 -11.46 13.64 16.43
N LEU A 233 -10.89 12.67 15.74
CA LEU A 233 -11.45 12.03 14.57
C LEU A 233 -11.56 10.52 14.85
N ASP A 234 -12.78 10.00 14.73
CA ASP A 234 -13.05 8.57 14.68
C ASP A 234 -13.99 8.32 13.49
N ASN A 235 -13.41 7.75 12.43
CA ASN A 235 -14.04 7.54 11.14
C ASN A 235 -13.74 6.14 10.61
N SER A 236 -14.78 5.48 10.13
CA SER A 236 -14.68 4.27 9.32
C SER A 236 -15.23 4.51 7.91
N GLN A 237 -14.69 3.78 6.95
CA GLN A 237 -15.06 3.92 5.55
C GLN A 237 -15.18 2.54 4.91
N THR A 238 -16.23 2.33 4.10
CA THR A 238 -16.43 1.09 3.37
C THR A 238 -16.82 1.35 1.92
N ALA A 239 -16.43 0.42 1.03
CA ALA A 239 -16.88 0.41 -0.36
C ALA A 239 -16.86 -1.02 -0.92
N PHE A 240 -17.70 -1.26 -1.93
CA PHE A 240 -17.63 -2.45 -2.78
C PHE A 240 -17.52 -2.01 -4.24
N SER A 241 -16.66 -2.68 -5.00
CA SER A 241 -16.38 -2.35 -6.40
C SER A 241 -16.05 -3.59 -7.20
N VAL A 242 -16.11 -3.50 -8.53
CA VAL A 242 -15.82 -4.61 -9.44
C VAL A 242 -14.84 -4.16 -10.52
N THR A 243 -13.85 -5.01 -10.82
CA THR A 243 -12.79 -4.79 -11.81
C THR A 243 -12.83 -5.90 -12.85
N PRO A 244 -13.02 -5.63 -14.14
CA PRO A 244 -12.73 -6.58 -15.20
C PRO A 244 -11.22 -6.81 -15.34
N ILE A 245 -10.83 -8.05 -15.73
CA ILE A 245 -9.44 -8.45 -15.93
C ILE A 245 -9.36 -9.29 -17.20
N LEU A 246 -8.38 -8.96 -18.05
CA LEU A 246 -8.05 -9.72 -19.27
C LEU A 246 -6.59 -10.14 -19.20
N GLY A 247 -6.28 -11.33 -19.71
CA GLY A 247 -4.91 -11.83 -19.75
C GLY A 247 -4.66 -12.72 -20.96
N ILE A 248 -3.41 -12.78 -21.37
CA ILE A 248 -2.92 -13.70 -22.39
C ILE A 248 -1.63 -14.37 -21.91
N HIS A 249 -1.40 -15.60 -22.35
CA HIS A 249 -0.16 -16.33 -22.11
C HIS A 249 0.24 -17.09 -23.36
N TYR A 250 1.45 -16.87 -23.85
CA TYR A 250 1.97 -17.43 -25.10
C TYR A 250 3.29 -18.18 -24.86
N ARG A 251 3.36 -19.39 -25.39
CA ARG A 251 4.49 -20.32 -25.31
C ARG A 251 5.11 -20.51 -26.67
N PRO A 252 5.95 -19.57 -27.18
CA PRO A 252 6.55 -19.69 -28.51
C PRO A 252 7.42 -20.93 -28.64
N THR A 253 8.05 -21.36 -27.56
CA THR A 253 8.85 -22.60 -27.48
C THR A 253 8.56 -23.33 -26.17
N LYS A 254 9.13 -24.53 -25.98
CA LYS A 254 9.07 -25.25 -24.70
C LYS A 254 9.85 -24.55 -23.57
N GLN A 255 10.74 -23.64 -23.91
CA GLN A 255 11.65 -22.96 -22.99
C GLN A 255 11.22 -21.52 -22.69
N LEU A 256 10.46 -20.88 -23.60
CA LEU A 256 10.09 -19.46 -23.49
C LEU A 256 8.58 -19.31 -23.28
N GLU A 257 8.24 -18.58 -22.23
CA GLU A 257 6.88 -18.16 -21.86
C GLU A 257 6.82 -16.63 -21.95
N LEU A 258 5.78 -16.10 -22.56
CA LEU A 258 5.46 -14.67 -22.64
C LEU A 258 4.03 -14.45 -22.14
N ALA A 259 3.81 -13.37 -21.42
CA ALA A 259 2.49 -13.10 -20.88
C ALA A 259 2.22 -11.61 -20.76
N ALA A 260 0.93 -11.24 -20.83
CA ALA A 260 0.46 -9.90 -20.52
C ALA A 260 -0.92 -9.96 -19.85
N LYS A 261 -1.18 -9.02 -18.93
CA LYS A 261 -2.46 -8.86 -18.25
C LYS A 261 -2.83 -7.39 -18.22
N TYR A 262 -4.12 -7.11 -18.33
CA TYR A 262 -4.69 -5.79 -18.13
C TYR A 262 -5.83 -5.85 -17.11
N GLU A 263 -5.69 -5.08 -16.02
CA GLU A 263 -6.73 -4.83 -15.05
C GLU A 263 -7.31 -3.44 -15.30
N PHE A 264 -8.63 -3.35 -15.43
CA PHE A 264 -9.29 -2.07 -15.63
C PHE A 264 -9.30 -1.25 -14.34
N ARG A 265 -9.38 0.07 -14.46
CA ARG A 265 -9.52 0.96 -13.31
C ARG A 265 -10.74 0.59 -12.48
N THR A 266 -10.55 0.42 -11.18
CA THR A 266 -11.63 0.17 -10.23
C THR A 266 -12.12 1.48 -9.63
N LYS A 267 -13.38 1.82 -9.87
CA LYS A 267 -14.02 3.00 -9.28
C LYS A 267 -14.39 2.69 -7.83
N VAL A 268 -13.75 3.37 -6.86
CA VAL A 268 -13.99 3.18 -5.44
C VAL A 268 -14.57 4.45 -4.83
N ASN A 269 -15.76 4.37 -4.24
CA ASN A 269 -16.39 5.43 -3.49
C ASN A 269 -16.53 4.97 -2.02
N LEU A 270 -15.60 5.39 -1.19
CA LEU A 270 -15.60 5.09 0.24
C LEU A 270 -16.69 5.91 0.92
N LYS A 271 -17.65 5.26 1.57
CA LYS A 271 -18.70 5.91 2.35
C LYS A 271 -18.25 6.01 3.80
N ASN A 272 -18.28 7.22 4.34
CA ASN A 272 -17.94 7.50 5.73
C ASN A 272 -19.03 7.03 6.70
N SER A 273 -18.58 6.55 7.85
CA SER A 273 -19.33 6.47 9.10
C SER A 273 -18.45 7.13 10.16
N THR A 274 -18.86 8.31 10.62
CA THR A 274 -18.08 9.18 11.51
C THR A 274 -18.85 9.44 12.79
N THR A 275 -18.16 9.31 13.93
CA THR A 275 -18.79 9.50 15.23
C THR A 275 -19.15 10.98 15.49
N PRO A 276 -20.22 11.28 16.29
CA PRO A 276 -20.59 12.66 16.62
C PRO A 276 -19.49 13.45 17.33
N GLU A 277 -18.65 12.79 18.11
CA GLU A 277 -17.51 13.38 18.82
C GLU A 277 -16.48 13.99 17.86
N SER A 278 -16.48 13.54 16.62
CA SER A 278 -15.60 14.03 15.54
C SER A 278 -16.04 15.37 14.92
N ALA A 279 -17.08 16.02 15.43
CA ALA A 279 -17.65 17.23 14.83
C ALA A 279 -16.62 18.35 14.65
N ALA A 280 -15.71 18.56 15.63
CA ALA A 280 -14.65 19.55 15.55
C ALA A 280 -13.63 19.22 14.45
N ALA A 281 -13.23 17.95 14.34
CA ALA A 281 -12.32 17.48 13.27
C ALA A 281 -13.01 17.56 11.90
N VAL A 282 -14.28 17.19 11.78
CA VAL A 282 -15.07 17.28 10.53
C VAL A 282 -15.22 18.72 10.07
N ALA A 283 -15.34 19.70 10.96
CA ALA A 283 -15.37 21.12 10.60
C ALA A 283 -14.06 21.56 9.91
N LEU A 284 -12.92 20.95 10.27
CA LEU A 284 -11.62 21.18 9.64
C LEU A 284 -11.41 20.29 8.39
N LEU A 285 -11.96 19.09 8.39
CA LEU A 285 -11.78 18.03 7.39
C LEU A 285 -13.14 17.54 6.86
N PRO A 286 -13.89 18.33 6.06
CA PRO A 286 -15.26 18.03 5.64
C PRO A 286 -15.41 16.73 4.86
N GLN A 287 -14.31 16.21 4.25
CA GLN A 287 -14.32 14.93 3.55
C GLN A 287 -14.65 13.74 4.47
N TYR A 288 -14.50 13.89 5.80
CA TYR A 288 -14.84 12.86 6.78
C TYR A 288 -16.23 13.02 7.40
N ALA A 289 -17.06 13.94 6.88
CA ALA A 289 -18.45 14.07 7.35
C ALA A 289 -19.19 12.75 7.21
N ASP A 290 -20.03 12.46 8.20
CA ASP A 290 -20.83 11.22 8.21
C ASP A 290 -21.70 11.11 6.94
N GLY A 291 -21.75 9.90 6.36
CA GLY A 291 -22.45 9.62 5.11
C GLY A 291 -21.81 10.18 3.83
N ALA A 292 -20.80 11.07 3.92
CA ALA A 292 -20.09 11.59 2.76
C ALA A 292 -19.35 10.47 2.02
N LYS A 293 -19.13 10.64 0.72
CA LYS A 293 -18.42 9.69 -0.12
C LYS A 293 -17.09 10.27 -0.58
N VAL A 294 -16.01 9.54 -0.32
CA VAL A 294 -14.64 9.91 -0.71
C VAL A 294 -14.20 9.03 -1.86
N ARG A 295 -13.76 9.64 -2.95
CA ARG A 295 -13.25 8.92 -4.11
C ARG A 295 -11.80 8.48 -3.88
N ASN A 296 -11.50 7.18 -4.08
CA ASN A 296 -10.15 6.64 -4.00
C ASN A 296 -10.01 5.42 -4.95
N ASP A 297 -9.92 5.70 -6.26
CA ASP A 297 -9.87 4.66 -7.29
C ASP A 297 -8.58 3.85 -7.22
N ILE A 298 -8.71 2.54 -7.49
CA ILE A 298 -7.55 1.68 -7.78
C ILE A 298 -7.19 1.90 -9.27
N PRO A 299 -5.93 2.23 -9.61
CA PRO A 299 -5.52 2.48 -10.99
C PRO A 299 -5.71 1.25 -11.88
N ALA A 300 -5.84 1.46 -13.18
CA ALA A 300 -5.66 0.39 -14.14
C ALA A 300 -4.21 -0.08 -14.09
N LEU A 301 -3.98 -1.36 -14.41
CA LEU A 301 -2.67 -1.99 -14.37
C LEU A 301 -2.44 -2.80 -15.64
N LEU A 302 -1.34 -2.52 -16.33
CA LEU A 302 -0.79 -3.36 -17.39
C LEU A 302 0.44 -4.08 -16.85
N THR A 303 0.46 -5.41 -16.99
CA THR A 303 1.66 -6.21 -16.69
C THR A 303 2.11 -6.98 -17.92
N MET A 304 3.42 -7.12 -18.07
CA MET A 304 4.05 -7.94 -19.10
C MET A 304 5.15 -8.76 -18.46
N GLY A 305 5.28 -10.02 -18.86
CA GLY A 305 6.33 -10.89 -18.34
C GLY A 305 6.89 -11.83 -19.39
N ALA A 306 8.14 -12.20 -19.18
CA ALA A 306 8.83 -13.24 -19.92
C ALA A 306 9.53 -14.19 -18.95
N GLN A 307 9.48 -15.48 -19.24
CA GLN A 307 10.18 -16.52 -18.49
C GLN A 307 10.92 -17.43 -19.45
N TYR A 308 12.17 -17.72 -19.12
CA TYR A 308 13.04 -18.59 -19.93
C TYR A 308 13.64 -19.71 -19.08
N ARG A 309 13.58 -20.92 -19.60
CA ARG A 309 14.19 -22.13 -19.01
C ARG A 309 15.28 -22.65 -19.93
N PRO A 310 16.53 -22.16 -19.80
CA PRO A 310 17.65 -22.65 -20.62
C PRO A 310 17.89 -24.14 -20.43
N ILE A 311 17.68 -24.64 -19.22
CA ILE A 311 17.72 -26.05 -18.83
C ILE A 311 16.55 -26.33 -17.86
N GLU A 312 16.18 -27.60 -17.68
CA GLU A 312 15.01 -28.02 -16.88
C GLU A 312 15.03 -27.49 -15.43
N ASN A 313 16.22 -27.39 -14.85
CA ASN A 313 16.40 -27.01 -13.45
C ASN A 313 16.60 -25.50 -13.22
N LEU A 314 16.73 -24.70 -14.25
CA LEU A 314 16.97 -23.25 -14.14
C LEU A 314 15.82 -22.48 -14.80
N LYS A 315 15.21 -21.58 -14.03
CA LYS A 315 14.18 -20.65 -14.46
C LYS A 315 14.68 -19.22 -14.25
N ILE A 316 14.58 -18.39 -15.27
CA ILE A 316 14.90 -16.96 -15.23
C ILE A 316 13.67 -16.23 -15.74
N ALA A 317 13.24 -15.18 -15.05
CA ALA A 317 12.09 -14.40 -15.45
C ALA A 317 12.32 -12.90 -15.26
N ALA A 318 11.65 -12.10 -16.10
CA ALA A 318 11.57 -10.66 -15.98
C ALA A 318 10.14 -10.19 -16.25
N SER A 319 9.71 -9.16 -15.53
CA SER A 319 8.40 -8.55 -15.68
C SER A 319 8.50 -7.04 -15.64
N TRP A 320 7.50 -6.40 -16.23
CA TRP A 320 7.28 -4.97 -16.19
C TRP A 320 5.82 -4.70 -15.87
N HIS A 321 5.57 -3.79 -14.90
CA HIS A 321 4.26 -3.34 -14.50
C HIS A 321 4.13 -1.85 -14.73
N TYR A 322 2.96 -1.41 -15.21
CA TYR A 322 2.64 -0.02 -15.43
C TYR A 322 1.29 0.32 -14.82
N TYR A 323 1.31 1.14 -13.77
CA TYR A 323 0.12 1.58 -13.05
C TYR A 323 -0.32 2.93 -13.59
N PHE A 324 -1.57 3.05 -14.05
CA PHE A 324 -2.14 4.28 -14.59
C PHE A 324 -2.63 5.21 -13.48
N ASP A 325 -1.76 5.58 -12.54
CA ASP A 325 -2.09 6.35 -11.33
C ASP A 325 -2.69 7.71 -11.64
N LYS A 326 -2.18 8.42 -12.66
CA LYS A 326 -2.71 9.73 -13.11
C LYS A 326 -4.17 9.66 -13.56
N SER A 327 -4.65 8.47 -13.95
CA SER A 327 -6.04 8.24 -14.36
C SER A 327 -6.94 7.77 -13.22
N ALA A 328 -6.40 7.47 -12.05
CA ALA A 328 -7.12 6.97 -10.90
C ALA A 328 -7.60 8.15 -10.04
N THR A 329 -8.89 8.48 -10.14
CA THR A 329 -9.47 9.63 -9.42
C THR A 329 -9.36 9.46 -7.91
N LYS A 330 -8.77 10.45 -7.24
CA LYS A 330 -8.66 10.56 -5.79
C LYS A 330 -9.43 11.78 -5.29
N TYR A 331 -9.77 11.80 -4.00
CA TYR A 331 -10.39 12.97 -3.38
C TYR A 331 -9.54 14.23 -3.61
N GLY A 332 -10.21 15.35 -3.87
CA GLY A 332 -9.54 16.63 -4.15
C GLY A 332 -8.70 16.64 -5.42
N ASN A 333 -8.88 15.67 -6.33
CA ASN A 333 -8.08 15.49 -7.54
C ASN A 333 -6.58 15.33 -7.26
N LYS A 334 -6.22 14.68 -6.13
CA LYS A 334 -4.82 14.49 -5.73
C LYS A 334 -3.97 13.80 -6.82
N GLN A 335 -4.58 13.00 -7.70
CA GLN A 335 -3.89 12.40 -8.85
C GLN A 335 -3.30 13.43 -9.83
N ASP A 336 -3.79 14.67 -9.85
CA ASP A 336 -3.27 15.72 -10.71
C ASP A 336 -1.90 16.26 -10.22
N LEU A 337 -1.54 15.94 -8.97
CA LEU A 337 -0.24 16.26 -8.36
C LEU A 337 0.84 15.20 -8.64
N ILE A 338 0.52 14.14 -9.39
CA ILE A 338 1.47 13.09 -9.78
C ILE A 338 2.17 13.54 -11.07
N ASP A 339 3.51 13.55 -11.10
CA ASP A 339 4.29 13.92 -12.28
C ASP A 339 4.21 12.85 -13.37
N GLY A 340 4.37 11.57 -13.01
CA GLY A 340 4.26 10.42 -13.90
C GLY A 340 3.55 9.22 -13.26
N ASN A 341 3.33 8.19 -14.06
CA ASN A 341 2.74 6.93 -13.60
C ASN A 341 3.79 6.03 -12.94
N THR A 342 3.37 5.22 -11.97
CA THR A 342 4.24 4.24 -11.33
C THR A 342 4.64 3.13 -12.29
N MET A 343 5.91 2.73 -12.25
CA MET A 343 6.46 1.60 -12.99
C MET A 343 7.22 0.66 -12.08
N GLU A 344 7.14 -0.64 -12.38
CA GLU A 344 7.94 -1.66 -11.70
C GLU A 344 8.68 -2.51 -12.71
N PHE A 345 9.93 -2.82 -12.38
CA PHE A 345 10.76 -3.78 -13.08
C PHE A 345 11.10 -4.90 -12.11
N LEU A 346 10.80 -6.14 -12.51
CA LEU A 346 10.98 -7.31 -11.69
C LEU A 346 11.86 -8.32 -12.42
N ALA A 347 12.74 -8.97 -11.68
CA ALA A 347 13.56 -10.08 -12.17
C ALA A 347 13.62 -11.18 -11.12
N GLY A 348 13.75 -12.42 -11.56
CA GLY A 348 13.87 -13.56 -10.67
C GLY A 348 14.64 -14.70 -11.29
N VAL A 349 15.33 -15.43 -10.45
CA VAL A 349 16.01 -16.68 -10.80
C VAL A 349 15.61 -17.78 -9.81
N GLU A 350 15.31 -18.96 -10.31
CA GLU A 350 15.03 -20.14 -9.49
C GLU A 350 15.87 -21.31 -10.01
N TRP A 351 16.56 -21.97 -9.09
CA TRP A 351 17.35 -23.15 -9.36
C TRP A 351 16.84 -24.35 -8.54
N LYS A 352 16.47 -25.42 -9.22
CA LYS A 352 16.10 -26.68 -8.62
C LYS A 352 17.35 -27.55 -8.43
N PHE A 353 17.92 -27.52 -7.22
CA PHE A 353 19.16 -28.26 -6.89
C PHE A 353 18.99 -29.76 -6.94
N CYS A 354 17.82 -30.26 -6.55
CA CYS A 354 17.47 -31.66 -6.54
C CYS A 354 15.97 -31.85 -6.66
N LYS A 355 15.51 -33.09 -6.65
CA LYS A 355 14.07 -33.40 -6.75
C LYS A 355 13.21 -32.86 -5.60
N TRP A 356 13.83 -32.49 -4.47
CA TRP A 356 13.15 -32.07 -3.24
C TRP A 356 13.16 -30.57 -3.00
N VAL A 357 14.11 -29.81 -3.57
CA VAL A 357 14.34 -28.41 -3.22
C VAL A 357 14.71 -27.58 -4.43
N ALA A 358 14.05 -26.43 -4.55
CA ALA A 358 14.48 -25.31 -5.37
C ALA A 358 14.71 -24.08 -4.49
N ALA A 359 15.72 -23.26 -4.81
CA ALA A 359 15.93 -21.95 -4.20
C ALA A 359 15.76 -20.87 -5.25
N SER A 360 15.38 -19.68 -4.80
CA SER A 360 15.17 -18.52 -5.67
C SER A 360 15.67 -17.23 -5.04
N ALA A 361 16.06 -16.32 -5.91
CA ALA A 361 16.39 -14.95 -5.59
C ALA A 361 15.70 -14.03 -6.59
N SER A 362 15.23 -12.89 -6.12
CA SER A 362 14.48 -11.94 -6.95
C SER A 362 14.82 -10.50 -6.57
N TRP A 363 14.69 -9.63 -7.55
CA TRP A 363 14.85 -8.20 -7.40
C TRP A 363 13.68 -7.48 -8.04
N GLN A 364 13.24 -6.39 -7.40
CA GLN A 364 12.22 -5.48 -7.91
C GLN A 364 12.69 -4.05 -7.70
N ASN A 365 12.42 -3.19 -8.68
CA ASN A 365 12.54 -1.75 -8.56
C ASN A 365 11.19 -1.12 -8.85
N THR A 366 10.67 -0.34 -7.88
CA THR A 366 9.44 0.43 -8.03
C THR A 366 9.79 1.91 -8.11
N ILE A 367 9.44 2.54 -9.22
CA ILE A 367 9.69 3.96 -9.51
C ILE A 367 8.37 4.71 -9.37
N TYR A 368 8.32 5.61 -8.37
CA TYR A 368 7.22 6.53 -8.18
C TYR A 368 7.63 7.91 -8.68
N ASP A 369 6.90 8.42 -9.67
CA ASP A 369 7.13 9.76 -10.24
C ASP A 369 6.12 10.74 -9.63
N LEU A 370 6.43 11.17 -8.40
CA LEU A 370 5.57 12.00 -7.56
C LEU A 370 6.18 13.38 -7.37
N SER A 371 5.35 14.43 -7.51
CA SER A 371 5.76 15.77 -7.15
C SER A 371 5.88 15.95 -5.62
N ASP A 372 6.61 16.98 -5.19
CA ASP A 372 6.66 17.34 -3.77
C ASP A 372 5.29 17.77 -3.23
N ALA A 373 4.43 18.32 -4.08
CA ALA A 373 3.07 18.72 -3.71
C ALA A 373 2.15 17.52 -3.42
N TRP A 374 2.45 16.34 -3.96
CA TRP A 374 1.70 15.12 -3.67
C TRP A 374 2.05 14.55 -2.30
N MET A 375 3.31 14.72 -1.86
CA MET A 375 3.84 14.16 -0.62
C MET A 375 3.26 14.85 0.62
N SER A 376 2.82 14.07 1.59
CA SER A 376 2.41 14.56 2.90
C SER A 376 2.76 13.51 3.97
N ASP A 377 2.81 13.90 5.22
CA ASP A 377 3.03 12.97 6.33
C ASP A 377 1.91 11.92 6.50
N MET A 378 0.73 12.22 5.96
CA MET A 378 -0.41 11.30 5.92
C MET A 378 -0.39 10.36 4.70
N ASP A 379 0.37 10.69 3.65
CA ASP A 379 0.41 9.92 2.39
C ASP A 379 1.73 10.16 1.68
N PHE A 380 2.70 9.29 1.91
CA PHE A 380 4.00 9.35 1.29
C PHE A 380 4.49 7.97 0.85
N THR A 381 5.20 7.95 -0.25
CA THR A 381 5.96 6.79 -0.71
C THR A 381 7.16 7.24 -1.51
N MET A 382 8.19 6.42 -1.59
CA MET A 382 9.45 6.71 -2.25
C MET A 382 9.83 5.56 -3.18
N THR A 383 10.57 5.90 -4.24
CA THR A 383 11.24 4.91 -5.10
C THR A 383 12.03 3.93 -4.24
N ASN A 384 11.92 2.66 -4.57
CA ASN A 384 12.49 1.60 -3.74
C ASN A 384 13.03 0.43 -4.56
N HIS A 385 13.85 -0.38 -3.89
CA HIS A 385 14.31 -1.67 -4.36
C HIS A 385 13.93 -2.75 -3.36
N SER A 386 13.36 -3.84 -3.83
CA SER A 386 13.09 -5.02 -3.00
C SER A 386 13.98 -6.18 -3.41
N LEU A 387 14.44 -6.93 -2.42
CA LEU A 387 15.12 -8.20 -2.60
C LEU A 387 14.28 -9.32 -2.00
N GLY A 388 14.06 -10.37 -2.77
CA GLY A 388 13.32 -11.55 -2.37
C GLY A 388 14.21 -12.79 -2.40
N LEU A 389 14.11 -13.61 -1.35
CA LEU A 389 14.83 -14.86 -1.23
C LEU A 389 13.88 -15.95 -0.73
N GLY A 390 14.13 -17.19 -1.11
CA GLY A 390 13.37 -18.28 -0.54
C GLY A 390 13.59 -19.64 -1.19
N VAL A 391 12.81 -20.60 -0.70
CA VAL A 391 12.89 -21.97 -1.14
C VAL A 391 11.52 -22.54 -1.44
N ARG A 392 11.46 -23.47 -2.40
CA ARG A 392 10.32 -24.37 -2.60
C ARG A 392 10.75 -25.78 -2.28
N ILE A 393 9.98 -26.44 -1.41
CA ILE A 393 10.17 -27.80 -0.99
C ILE A 393 9.11 -28.67 -1.66
N TYR A 394 9.49 -29.86 -2.14
CA TYR A 394 8.61 -30.83 -2.81
C TYR A 394 8.56 -32.13 -1.97
N PRO A 395 7.76 -32.18 -0.87
CA PRO A 395 7.70 -33.36 0.00
C PRO A 395 7.14 -34.59 -0.72
N CYS A 396 6.19 -34.36 -1.64
CA CYS A 396 5.62 -35.39 -2.50
C CYS A 396 5.12 -34.76 -3.83
N LYS A 397 4.59 -35.58 -4.72
CA LYS A 397 4.10 -35.12 -6.04
C LYS A 397 2.88 -34.19 -5.95
N LEU A 398 2.11 -34.28 -4.87
CA LEU A 398 0.85 -33.54 -4.70
C LEU A 398 1.02 -32.24 -3.93
N LEU A 399 2.15 -32.04 -3.21
CA LEU A 399 2.36 -30.92 -2.29
C LEU A 399 3.68 -30.21 -2.59
N ASN A 400 3.60 -28.89 -2.73
CA ASN A 400 4.74 -27.99 -2.71
C ASN A 400 4.58 -26.99 -1.56
N ILE A 401 5.68 -26.67 -0.86
CA ILE A 401 5.73 -25.69 0.23
C ILE A 401 6.66 -24.57 -0.20
N ASP A 402 6.14 -23.35 -0.21
CA ASP A 402 6.93 -22.14 -0.45
C ASP A 402 7.26 -21.46 0.88
N LEU A 403 8.53 -21.09 1.06
CA LEU A 403 9.01 -20.24 2.14
C LEU A 403 9.71 -19.04 1.48
N GLY A 404 9.30 -17.83 1.82
CA GLY A 404 9.82 -16.62 1.24
C GLY A 404 10.08 -15.51 2.25
N TYR A 405 11.08 -14.69 1.95
CA TYR A 405 11.42 -13.46 2.64
C TYR A 405 11.64 -12.34 1.64
N MET A 406 11.17 -11.15 1.95
CA MET A 406 11.38 -9.93 1.16
C MET A 406 11.78 -8.80 2.09
N HIS A 407 12.81 -8.05 1.69
CA HIS A 407 13.18 -6.77 2.28
C HIS A 407 13.10 -5.67 1.23
N THR A 408 12.54 -4.51 1.61
CA THR A 408 12.43 -3.34 0.72
C THR A 408 13.23 -2.17 1.27
N PHE A 409 14.18 -1.69 0.46
CA PHE A 409 15.00 -0.51 0.69
C PHE A 409 14.36 0.69 0.01
N TYR A 410 13.91 1.67 0.79
CA TYR A 410 13.36 2.91 0.29
C TYR A 410 14.43 3.99 0.24
N GLN A 411 14.35 4.88 -0.75
CA GLN A 411 15.18 6.08 -0.81
C GLN A 411 14.56 7.13 0.11
N ASP A 412 15.34 7.68 1.04
CA ASP A 412 14.89 8.82 1.84
C ASP A 412 14.55 10.00 0.94
N ARG A 413 13.50 10.75 1.29
CA ARG A 413 13.08 11.93 0.54
C ARG A 413 12.79 13.10 1.45
N GLU A 414 13.45 14.21 1.15
CA GLU A 414 13.20 15.50 1.80
C GLU A 414 12.25 16.34 0.96
N VAL A 415 11.23 16.91 1.60
CA VAL A 415 10.23 17.77 0.96
C VAL A 415 9.99 19.00 1.83
N THR A 416 9.95 20.17 1.21
CA THR A 416 9.57 21.42 1.88
C THR A 416 8.22 21.88 1.34
N THR A 417 7.22 21.95 2.22
CA THR A 417 5.89 22.45 1.87
C THR A 417 5.93 23.95 1.71
N ALA A 418 5.78 24.44 0.48
CA ALA A 418 5.91 25.88 0.17
C ALA A 418 4.93 26.78 0.96
N ALA A 419 3.71 26.31 1.24
CA ALA A 419 2.68 27.06 1.94
C ALA A 419 2.97 27.28 3.43
N THR A 420 3.59 26.30 4.10
CA THR A 420 3.84 26.28 5.56
C THR A 420 5.31 26.46 5.90
N GLN A 421 6.20 26.32 4.92
CA GLN A 421 7.66 26.21 5.12
C GLN A 421 8.06 25.03 6.04
N MET A 422 7.16 24.07 6.17
CA MET A 422 7.41 22.82 6.91
C MET A 422 8.31 21.92 6.07
N LYS A 423 9.40 21.45 6.65
CA LYS A 423 10.37 20.58 6.03
C LYS A 423 10.21 19.18 6.61
N ASN A 424 9.95 18.20 5.75
CA ASN A 424 9.79 16.80 6.12
C ASN A 424 10.88 15.95 5.47
N LEU A 425 11.54 15.12 6.25
CA LEU A 425 12.37 14.01 5.78
C LEU A 425 11.62 12.71 6.03
N TYR A 426 11.31 11.99 4.96
CA TYR A 426 10.59 10.72 4.97
C TYR A 426 11.57 9.56 4.83
N SER A 427 11.46 8.59 5.74
CA SER A 427 12.20 7.33 5.71
C SER A 427 11.24 6.16 5.91
N ARG A 428 11.56 4.99 5.34
CA ARG A 428 10.71 3.81 5.42
C ARG A 428 11.52 2.53 5.29
N THR A 429 11.12 1.47 6.00
CA THR A 429 11.63 0.11 5.82
C THR A 429 10.47 -0.88 5.80
N SER A 430 10.67 -2.04 5.14
CA SER A 430 9.65 -3.09 5.12
C SER A 430 10.28 -4.46 5.03
N ASP A 431 9.85 -5.36 5.93
CA ASP A 431 10.22 -6.76 5.97
C ASP A 431 8.99 -7.64 5.89
N VAL A 432 9.04 -8.68 5.05
CA VAL A 432 7.92 -9.61 4.88
C VAL A 432 8.44 -11.05 4.86
N VAL A 433 7.81 -11.91 5.64
CA VAL A 433 8.03 -13.36 5.62
C VAL A 433 6.75 -14.09 5.27
N GLY A 434 6.85 -15.27 4.67
CA GLY A 434 5.64 -16.00 4.29
C GLY A 434 5.86 -17.49 4.10
N ILE A 435 4.75 -18.22 4.28
CA ILE A 435 4.62 -19.65 4.00
C ILE A 435 3.42 -19.90 3.10
N GLY A 436 3.58 -20.80 2.13
CA GLY A 436 2.52 -21.21 1.21
C GLY A 436 2.49 -22.74 1.03
N LEU A 437 1.28 -23.28 0.98
CA LEU A 437 1.02 -24.70 0.72
C LEU A 437 0.27 -24.82 -0.60
N ASN A 438 0.80 -25.61 -1.54
CA ASN A 438 0.24 -25.75 -2.88
C ASN A 438 -0.02 -27.23 -3.18
N PHE A 439 -1.26 -27.56 -3.49
CA PHE A 439 -1.72 -28.92 -3.76
C PHE A 439 -2.17 -29.04 -5.24
N ALA A 440 -1.89 -30.20 -5.85
CA ALA A 440 -2.37 -30.55 -7.18
C ALA A 440 -2.86 -32.01 -7.19
N PHE A 441 -4.11 -32.25 -7.63
CA PHE A 441 -4.80 -33.54 -7.62
C PHE A 441 -5.23 -33.95 -9.01
#